data_5e4085308898e5987118ee2187d34edf
#
_entry.id   5e4085308898e5987118ee2187d34edf
#
_cell.length_a   1.000
_cell.length_b   1.000
_cell.length_c   1.000
_cell.angle_alpha   90.00
_cell.angle_beta   90.00
_cell.angle_gamma   90.00
#
_symmetry.space_group_name_H-M   'P 1'
#
loop_
_entity.id
_entity.type
_entity.pdbx_description
1 polymer ?
#
loop_
_entity_poly.entity_id
_entity_poly.type
_entity_poly.pdbx_seq_one_letter_code
_entity_poly.pdbx_strand_id
1 'polypeptide(L)'
;TFDFEWTNQNLYYGLFTRSNSYWGNSDLGANGLPTGLELDILNGYRGRVPEQVFTEAYEPPKTDGSGNNRGQLRTAKSLLQDAGWRVRDGVLTHVETGEPMRIEFLLASSSYERVLGPVIQNLERLGIAATVRTVDAAQYQNRVQSFDYDVVVASWRQTLSPGNEQRNFWSSAAAQAPGSRNYAGIADPVVDELVERQIAAPDRPTQVALTRAL
;
A
#
# COMPACT_ATOMS: atom_id res chain seq x y z
N THR A 1 7.30 4.14 9.84
CA THR A 1 7.95 3.42 8.74
C THR A 1 8.06 1.94 9.07
N PHE A 2 7.64 1.08 8.16
CA PHE A 2 7.84 -0.36 8.26
C PHE A 2 9.25 -0.72 7.77
N ASP A 3 10.01 -1.40 8.62
CA ASP A 3 11.35 -1.88 8.30
C ASP A 3 11.27 -3.35 7.85
N PHE A 4 11.10 -3.56 6.55
CA PHE A 4 10.99 -4.90 5.98
C PHE A 4 12.28 -5.70 6.16
N GLU A 5 13.43 -5.07 5.91
CA GLU A 5 14.73 -5.73 5.94
C GLU A 5 15.05 -6.26 7.34
N TRP A 6 14.84 -5.42 8.37
CA TRP A 6 14.98 -5.85 9.77
C TRP A 6 13.97 -6.95 10.15
N THR A 7 12.71 -6.76 9.77
CA THR A 7 11.63 -7.71 10.06
C THR A 7 11.91 -9.06 9.41
N ASN A 8 12.33 -9.05 8.15
CA ASN A 8 12.66 -10.27 7.42
C ASN A 8 13.83 -11.02 8.05
N GLN A 9 14.90 -10.32 8.41
CA GLN A 9 16.07 -10.93 9.06
C GLN A 9 15.75 -11.47 10.45
N ASN A 10 15.08 -10.71 11.30
CA ASN A 10 14.95 -11.00 12.71
C ASN A 10 13.69 -11.81 13.08
N LEU A 11 12.61 -11.70 12.31
CA LEU A 11 11.35 -12.38 12.57
C LEU A 11 11.04 -13.50 11.58
N TYR A 12 11.55 -13.41 10.38
CA TYR A 12 11.28 -14.35 9.30
C TYR A 12 12.53 -15.06 8.75
N TYR A 13 13.69 -14.88 9.40
CA TYR A 13 14.96 -15.60 9.10
C TYR A 13 15.38 -15.47 7.63
N GLY A 14 15.08 -14.36 6.97
CA GLY A 14 15.39 -14.12 5.56
C GLY A 14 14.52 -14.90 4.55
N LEU A 15 13.40 -15.47 4.98
CA LEU A 15 12.58 -16.36 4.14
C LEU A 15 11.69 -15.62 3.13
N PHE A 16 11.53 -14.31 3.27
CA PHE A 16 10.68 -13.52 2.39
C PHE A 16 11.49 -12.66 1.43
N THR A 17 10.94 -12.46 0.24
CA THR A 17 11.44 -11.49 -0.73
C THR A 17 10.44 -10.33 -0.82
N ARG A 18 10.95 -9.10 -0.78
CA ARG A 18 10.12 -7.92 -0.95
C ARG A 18 9.65 -7.83 -2.39
N SER A 19 8.35 -7.65 -2.57
CA SER A 19 7.76 -7.45 -3.90
C SER A 19 7.57 -5.96 -4.19
N ASN A 20 7.83 -5.57 -5.42
CA ASN A 20 7.60 -4.21 -5.94
C ASN A 20 6.29 -4.13 -6.74
N SER A 21 5.62 -5.26 -6.95
CA SER A 21 4.39 -5.34 -7.72
C SER A 21 3.43 -6.35 -7.08
N TYR A 22 2.14 -6.15 -7.28
CA TYR A 22 1.10 -7.11 -6.91
C TYR A 22 1.20 -8.44 -7.67
N TRP A 23 1.88 -8.44 -8.83
CA TRP A 23 2.19 -9.63 -9.63
C TRP A 23 3.68 -9.98 -9.62
N GLY A 24 4.38 -9.65 -8.55
CA GLY A 24 5.78 -10.04 -8.37
C GLY A 24 5.98 -11.54 -8.63
N ASN A 25 7.13 -11.94 -9.11
CA ASN A 25 7.48 -13.31 -9.53
C ASN A 25 6.74 -13.82 -10.78
N SER A 26 6.19 -12.95 -11.62
CA SER A 26 5.56 -13.29 -12.88
C SER A 26 5.92 -12.28 -13.99
N ASP A 27 5.60 -12.63 -15.23
CA ASP A 27 5.71 -11.74 -16.39
C ASP A 27 4.76 -10.52 -16.32
N LEU A 28 3.77 -10.57 -15.43
CA LEU A 28 2.81 -9.50 -15.18
C LEU A 28 3.34 -8.39 -14.24
N GLY A 29 4.42 -8.66 -13.51
CA GLY A 29 5.00 -7.67 -12.60
C GLY A 29 5.74 -6.57 -13.32
N ALA A 30 5.43 -5.30 -13.02
CA ALA A 30 6.20 -4.15 -13.50
C ALA A 30 7.57 -4.12 -12.83
N ASN A 31 8.63 -3.86 -13.60
CA ASN A 31 9.99 -3.77 -13.13
C ASN A 31 10.72 -2.61 -13.83
N GLY A 32 11.24 -1.67 -13.06
CA GLY A 32 11.94 -0.51 -13.59
C GLY A 32 11.00 0.51 -14.23
N LEU A 33 11.51 1.24 -15.20
CA LEU A 33 10.71 2.21 -15.96
C LEU A 33 9.87 1.50 -17.04
N PRO A 34 8.68 2.02 -17.37
CA PRO A 34 7.85 1.47 -18.42
C PRO A 34 8.56 1.49 -19.78
N THR A 35 8.42 0.41 -20.55
CA THR A 35 9.03 0.24 -21.86
C THR A 35 8.07 -0.40 -22.86
N GLY A 36 8.35 -0.25 -24.17
CA GLY A 36 7.55 -0.88 -25.23
C GLY A 36 6.05 -0.58 -25.11
N LEU A 37 5.22 -1.60 -25.26
CA LEU A 37 3.76 -1.45 -25.23
C LEU A 37 3.22 -0.90 -23.90
N GLU A 38 3.86 -1.22 -22.77
CA GLU A 38 3.52 -0.62 -21.47
C GLU A 38 3.68 0.91 -21.50
N LEU A 39 4.81 1.39 -22.00
CA LEU A 39 5.06 2.82 -22.16
C LEU A 39 4.08 3.48 -23.15
N ASP A 40 3.78 2.81 -24.27
CA ASP A 40 2.81 3.32 -25.24
C ASP A 40 1.42 3.48 -24.62
N ILE A 41 0.99 2.52 -23.80
CA ILE A 41 -0.25 2.59 -23.04
C ILE A 41 -0.25 3.78 -22.09
N LEU A 42 0.81 3.90 -21.27
CA LEU A 42 0.94 4.95 -20.25
C LEU A 42 1.08 6.35 -20.87
N ASN A 43 1.70 6.48 -22.04
CA ASN A 43 1.77 7.75 -22.77
C ASN A 43 0.39 8.34 -23.08
N GLY A 44 -0.63 7.51 -23.25
CA GLY A 44 -2.03 7.95 -23.40
C GLY A 44 -2.62 8.59 -22.14
N TYR A 45 -1.94 8.46 -21.00
CA TYR A 45 -2.37 9.00 -19.71
C TYR A 45 -1.47 10.13 -19.19
N ARG A 46 -0.52 10.62 -20.00
CA ARG A 46 0.30 11.78 -19.59
C ARG A 46 -0.56 12.97 -19.18
N GLY A 47 -0.17 13.60 -18.05
CA GLY A 47 -0.95 14.69 -17.44
C GLY A 47 -2.16 14.23 -16.62
N ARG A 48 -2.50 12.92 -16.65
CA ARG A 48 -3.54 12.30 -15.82
C ARG A 48 -2.94 11.38 -14.74
N VAL A 49 -1.68 10.99 -14.91
CA VAL A 49 -0.87 10.24 -13.92
C VAL A 49 0.34 11.07 -13.51
N PRO A 50 0.94 10.83 -12.34
CA PRO A 50 2.16 11.50 -11.90
C PRO A 50 3.31 11.31 -12.90
N GLU A 51 4.12 12.34 -13.14
CA GLU A 51 5.26 12.28 -14.06
C GLU A 51 6.32 11.27 -13.58
N GLN A 52 6.37 10.99 -12.29
CA GLN A 52 7.23 9.96 -11.69
C GLN A 52 7.05 8.58 -12.31
N VAL A 53 5.84 8.25 -12.79
CA VAL A 53 5.56 6.98 -13.52
C VAL A 53 6.51 6.80 -14.71
N PHE A 54 6.95 7.89 -15.34
CA PHE A 54 7.82 7.88 -16.53
C PHE A 54 9.29 8.11 -16.22
N THR A 55 9.61 8.64 -15.04
CA THR A 55 10.97 9.14 -14.74
C THR A 55 11.65 8.41 -13.60
N GLU A 56 10.90 7.70 -12.76
CA GLU A 56 11.41 7.04 -11.57
C GLU A 56 10.89 5.59 -11.50
N ALA A 57 11.83 4.63 -11.42
CA ALA A 57 11.42 3.25 -11.14
C ALA A 57 10.88 3.16 -9.71
N TYR A 58 9.69 2.60 -9.54
CA TYR A 58 9.14 2.42 -8.21
C TYR A 58 9.99 1.44 -7.39
N GLU A 59 10.53 1.93 -6.30
CA GLU A 59 11.17 1.12 -5.27
C GLU A 59 10.55 1.43 -3.91
N PRO A 60 10.04 0.43 -3.18
CA PRO A 60 9.56 0.66 -1.82
C PRO A 60 10.74 1.10 -0.94
N PRO A 61 10.53 1.99 0.05
CA PRO A 61 11.58 2.46 0.93
C PRO A 61 12.35 1.30 1.56
N LYS A 62 13.66 1.27 1.41
CA LYS A 62 14.56 0.25 1.95
C LYS A 62 15.30 0.77 3.17
N THR A 63 15.69 -0.16 4.05
CA THR A 63 16.59 0.09 5.17
C THR A 63 17.84 -0.78 5.04
N ASP A 64 18.80 -0.60 5.93
CA ASP A 64 19.99 -1.45 6.03
C ASP A 64 19.76 -2.71 6.89
N GLY A 65 18.54 -2.90 7.42
CA GLY A 65 18.17 -4.01 8.28
C GLY A 65 18.71 -3.93 9.71
N SER A 66 19.38 -2.83 10.08
CA SER A 66 19.93 -2.62 11.42
C SER A 66 18.87 -2.29 12.48
N GLY A 67 17.65 -1.95 12.07
CA GLY A 67 16.60 -1.40 12.92
C GLY A 67 16.81 0.09 13.27
N ASN A 68 17.88 0.71 12.78
CA ASN A 68 18.15 2.12 13.00
C ASN A 68 17.49 3.00 11.93
N ASN A 69 16.23 3.33 12.13
CA ASN A 69 15.41 4.06 11.18
C ASN A 69 15.48 5.60 11.32
N ARG A 70 16.56 6.17 11.87
CA ARG A 70 16.66 7.61 12.13
C ARG A 70 16.49 8.47 10.89
N GLY A 71 17.07 8.04 9.75
CA GLY A 71 16.94 8.72 8.48
C GLY A 71 15.50 8.75 7.99
N GLN A 72 14.87 7.58 7.94
CA GLN A 72 13.49 7.40 7.51
C GLN A 72 12.50 8.16 8.41
N LEU A 73 12.72 8.14 9.74
CA LEU A 73 11.90 8.90 10.68
C LEU A 73 12.05 10.43 10.50
N ARG A 74 13.25 10.91 10.15
CA ARG A 74 13.46 12.32 9.82
C ARG A 74 12.67 12.73 8.58
N THR A 75 12.73 11.93 7.51
CA THR A 75 11.94 12.14 6.30
C THR A 75 10.45 12.12 6.59
N ALA A 76 9.97 11.11 7.35
CA ALA A 76 8.57 11.02 7.76
C ALA A 76 8.12 12.27 8.54
N LYS A 77 8.95 12.75 9.48
CA LYS A 77 8.68 13.97 10.23
C LYS A 77 8.56 15.20 9.31
N SER A 78 9.44 15.34 8.32
CA SER A 78 9.36 16.44 7.35
C SER A 78 8.05 16.37 6.57
N LEU A 79 7.72 15.21 5.99
CA LEU A 79 6.46 15.01 5.24
C LEU A 79 5.21 15.32 6.09
N LEU A 80 5.21 14.89 7.35
CA LEU A 80 4.10 15.22 8.27
C LEU A 80 4.03 16.72 8.53
N GLN A 81 5.17 17.38 8.66
CA GLN A 81 5.22 18.82 8.83
C GLN A 81 4.70 19.57 7.60
N ASP A 82 5.06 19.14 6.41
CA ASP A 82 4.60 19.72 5.14
C ASP A 82 3.08 19.51 4.96
N ALA A 83 2.56 18.39 5.49
CA ALA A 83 1.13 18.09 5.53
C ALA A 83 0.34 18.77 6.69
N GLY A 84 0.95 19.73 7.40
CA GLY A 84 0.24 20.50 8.45
C GLY A 84 0.22 19.84 9.83
N TRP A 85 1.06 18.84 10.09
CA TRP A 85 1.14 18.19 11.40
C TRP A 85 2.35 18.69 12.21
N ARG A 86 2.16 18.88 13.52
CA ARG A 86 3.24 19.29 14.46
C ARG A 86 3.15 18.51 15.75
N VAL A 87 4.31 18.19 16.34
CA VAL A 87 4.35 17.59 17.68
C VAL A 87 4.18 18.71 18.72
N ARG A 88 3.16 18.56 19.59
CA ARG A 88 2.88 19.40 20.75
C ARG A 88 2.78 18.51 21.97
N ASP A 89 3.58 18.77 22.97
CA ASP A 89 3.63 17.98 24.21
C ASP A 89 3.77 16.47 23.99
N GLY A 90 4.60 16.08 22.99
CA GLY A 90 4.85 14.70 22.63
C GLY A 90 3.80 14.05 21.71
N VAL A 91 2.72 14.76 21.37
CA VAL A 91 1.63 14.26 20.53
C VAL A 91 1.62 14.96 19.18
N LEU A 92 1.56 14.19 18.10
CA LEU A 92 1.41 14.72 16.74
C LEU A 92 0.00 15.23 16.53
N THR A 93 -0.12 16.54 16.32
CA THR A 93 -1.40 17.26 16.29
C THR A 93 -1.52 18.07 15.00
N HIS A 94 -2.68 18.07 14.37
CA HIS A 94 -2.94 18.89 13.18
C HIS A 94 -2.97 20.38 13.57
N VAL A 95 -2.30 21.22 12.78
CA VAL A 95 -2.08 22.64 13.18
C VAL A 95 -3.35 23.47 13.17
N GLU A 96 -4.30 23.15 12.30
CA GLU A 96 -5.55 23.90 12.13
C GLU A 96 -6.67 23.39 13.07
N THR A 97 -6.84 22.05 13.15
CA THR A 97 -7.95 21.46 13.91
C THR A 97 -7.59 21.18 15.37
N GLY A 98 -6.30 21.05 15.69
CA GLY A 98 -5.84 20.65 17.01
C GLY A 98 -6.04 19.15 17.31
N GLU A 99 -6.51 18.37 16.36
CA GLU A 99 -6.77 16.94 16.55
C GLU A 99 -5.47 16.12 16.59
N PRO A 100 -5.33 15.18 17.53
CA PRO A 100 -4.19 14.29 17.60
C PRO A 100 -4.28 13.20 16.51
N MET A 101 -3.15 12.82 15.92
CA MET A 101 -3.08 11.68 15.00
C MET A 101 -3.16 10.37 15.78
N ARG A 102 -4.14 9.55 15.43
CA ARG A 102 -4.35 8.21 15.98
C ARG A 102 -4.42 7.21 14.85
N ILE A 103 -3.85 6.02 15.05
CA ILE A 103 -3.87 4.93 14.07
C ILE A 103 -4.18 3.63 14.82
N GLU A 104 -5.25 2.94 14.43
CA GLU A 104 -5.59 1.61 14.92
C GLU A 104 -5.23 0.53 13.87
N PHE A 105 -4.44 -0.45 14.27
CA PHE A 105 -4.15 -1.64 13.47
C PHE A 105 -5.15 -2.74 13.85
N LEU A 106 -6.05 -3.06 12.94
CA LEU A 106 -7.04 -4.12 13.12
C LEU A 106 -6.46 -5.48 12.74
N LEU A 107 -6.52 -6.45 13.66
CA LEU A 107 -6.03 -7.81 13.46
C LEU A 107 -7.12 -8.86 13.76
N ALA A 108 -7.08 -9.97 12.99
CA ALA A 108 -7.85 -11.18 13.28
C ALA A 108 -7.08 -12.19 14.15
N SER A 109 -5.78 -11.96 14.36
CA SER A 109 -4.90 -12.89 15.08
C SER A 109 -3.73 -12.13 15.68
N SER A 110 -3.33 -12.52 16.89
CA SER A 110 -2.14 -11.97 17.56
C SER A 110 -0.81 -12.33 16.91
N SER A 111 -0.79 -13.22 15.91
CA SER A 111 0.44 -13.63 15.22
C SER A 111 1.19 -12.47 14.54
N TYR A 112 0.49 -11.40 14.17
CA TYR A 112 1.09 -10.20 13.58
C TYR A 112 1.53 -9.15 14.60
N GLU A 113 1.18 -9.26 15.88
CA GLU A 113 1.52 -8.27 16.90
C GLU A 113 3.04 -8.10 17.03
N ARG A 114 3.80 -9.20 16.96
CA ARG A 114 5.27 -9.15 16.99
C ARG A 114 5.89 -8.37 15.81
N VAL A 115 5.21 -8.37 14.66
CA VAL A 115 5.65 -7.64 13.45
C VAL A 115 5.30 -6.16 13.58
N LEU A 116 4.15 -5.85 14.19
CA LEU A 116 3.67 -4.49 14.38
C LEU A 116 4.38 -3.76 15.54
N GLY A 117 4.91 -4.47 16.53
CA GLY A 117 5.59 -3.84 17.66
C GLY A 117 6.63 -2.80 17.25
N PRO A 118 7.63 -3.12 16.41
CA PRO A 118 8.59 -2.14 15.91
C PRO A 118 7.98 -1.00 15.08
N VAL A 119 6.89 -1.27 14.35
CA VAL A 119 6.16 -0.24 13.58
C VAL A 119 5.52 0.78 14.51
N ILE A 120 4.82 0.30 15.54
CA ILE A 120 4.18 1.13 16.56
C ILE A 120 5.21 1.99 17.26
N GLN A 121 6.33 1.43 17.71
CA GLN A 121 7.42 2.19 18.32
C GLN A 121 7.95 3.31 17.40
N ASN A 122 8.03 3.06 16.10
CA ASN A 122 8.44 4.08 15.14
C ASN A 122 7.36 5.18 14.96
N LEU A 123 6.08 4.84 15.00
CA LEU A 123 4.97 5.80 14.97
C LEU A 123 4.93 6.65 16.25
N GLU A 124 5.11 6.04 17.40
CA GLU A 124 5.19 6.75 18.69
C GLU A 124 6.35 7.74 18.75
N ARG A 125 7.52 7.41 18.15
CA ARG A 125 8.65 8.35 18.02
C ARG A 125 8.31 9.59 17.18
N LEU A 126 7.29 9.51 16.33
CA LEU A 126 6.74 10.64 15.55
C LEU A 126 5.62 11.37 16.31
N GLY A 127 5.25 10.91 17.50
CA GLY A 127 4.14 11.45 18.28
C GLY A 127 2.76 10.91 17.89
N ILE A 128 2.70 9.85 17.06
CA ILE A 128 1.45 9.23 16.61
C ILE A 128 0.98 8.22 17.65
N ALA A 129 -0.26 8.32 18.11
CA ALA A 129 -0.87 7.33 19.00
C ALA A 129 -1.30 6.11 18.18
N ALA A 130 -0.43 5.09 18.14
CA ALA A 130 -0.66 3.86 17.39
C ALA A 130 -1.06 2.71 18.33
N THR A 131 -2.13 1.98 18.00
CA THR A 131 -2.66 0.88 18.80
C THR A 131 -2.91 -0.36 17.94
N VAL A 132 -2.84 -1.54 18.55
CA VAL A 132 -3.30 -2.80 17.93
C VAL A 132 -4.61 -3.22 18.57
N ARG A 133 -5.57 -3.58 17.73
CA ARG A 133 -6.82 -4.16 18.15
C ARG A 133 -7.01 -5.52 17.50
N THR A 134 -6.77 -6.56 18.27
CA THR A 134 -7.05 -7.93 17.86
C THR A 134 -8.49 -8.29 18.25
N VAL A 135 -9.27 -8.74 17.27
CA VAL A 135 -10.68 -9.11 17.44
C VAL A 135 -10.93 -10.54 16.94
N ASP A 136 -12.08 -11.13 17.26
CA ASP A 136 -12.47 -12.42 16.70
C ASP A 136 -12.73 -12.36 15.19
N ALA A 137 -12.77 -13.52 14.53
CA ALA A 137 -12.88 -13.59 13.08
C ALA A 137 -14.17 -12.97 12.53
N ALA A 138 -15.29 -13.07 13.25
CA ALA A 138 -16.58 -12.52 12.81
C ALA A 138 -16.56 -10.98 12.89
N GLN A 139 -16.08 -10.44 14.00
CA GLN A 139 -15.92 -9.00 14.16
C GLN A 139 -14.91 -8.43 13.17
N TYR A 140 -13.77 -9.11 12.95
CA TYR A 140 -12.80 -8.73 11.94
C TYR A 140 -13.42 -8.64 10.55
N GLN A 141 -14.14 -9.69 10.14
CA GLN A 141 -14.79 -9.74 8.83
C GLN A 141 -15.82 -8.60 8.66
N ASN A 142 -16.65 -8.36 9.67
CA ASN A 142 -17.64 -7.28 9.63
C ASN A 142 -16.98 -5.91 9.48
N ARG A 143 -15.94 -5.62 10.26
CA ARG A 143 -15.20 -4.34 10.18
C ARG A 143 -14.51 -4.18 8.84
N VAL A 144 -13.87 -5.21 8.33
CA VAL A 144 -13.21 -5.17 7.00
C VAL A 144 -14.23 -4.95 5.89
N GLN A 145 -15.40 -5.61 5.95
CA GLN A 145 -16.46 -5.42 4.95
C GLN A 145 -17.07 -4.02 4.95
N SER A 146 -17.11 -3.35 6.10
CA SER A 146 -17.62 -1.99 6.24
C SER A 146 -16.52 -0.92 6.14
N PHE A 147 -15.25 -1.29 5.87
CA PHE A 147 -14.08 -0.41 5.86
C PHE A 147 -13.85 0.33 7.20
N ASP A 148 -14.29 -0.25 8.32
CA ASP A 148 -14.11 0.28 9.67
C ASP A 148 -12.72 -0.08 10.22
N TYR A 149 -11.68 0.54 9.69
CA TYR A 149 -10.28 0.40 10.12
C TYR A 149 -9.40 1.54 9.59
N ASP A 150 -8.32 1.83 10.28
CA ASP A 150 -7.26 2.71 9.75
C ASP A 150 -6.21 1.88 9.00
N VAL A 151 -5.78 0.76 9.59
CA VAL A 151 -4.80 -0.15 9.00
C VAL A 151 -5.25 -1.60 9.19
N VAL A 152 -5.17 -2.39 8.15
CA VAL A 152 -5.51 -3.82 8.14
C VAL A 152 -4.41 -4.62 7.44
N VAL A 153 -4.21 -5.87 7.87
CA VAL A 153 -3.36 -6.81 7.14
C VAL A 153 -4.18 -7.49 6.07
N ALA A 154 -3.86 -7.23 4.82
CA ALA A 154 -4.58 -7.78 3.68
C ALA A 154 -3.64 -8.48 2.69
N SER A 155 -4.20 -9.36 1.87
CA SER A 155 -3.50 -9.96 0.75
C SER A 155 -4.42 -10.04 -0.47
N TRP A 156 -3.89 -9.71 -1.64
CA TRP A 156 -4.55 -9.90 -2.91
C TRP A 156 -3.91 -11.10 -3.61
N ARG A 157 -4.66 -12.19 -3.69
CA ARG A 157 -4.22 -13.37 -4.44
C ARG A 157 -4.42 -13.08 -5.92
N GLN A 158 -3.33 -12.84 -6.62
CA GLN A 158 -3.33 -12.58 -8.05
C GLN A 158 -3.16 -13.87 -8.83
N THR A 159 -3.79 -13.92 -10.00
CA THR A 159 -3.67 -15.01 -10.96
C THR A 159 -2.75 -14.59 -12.11
N LEU A 160 -2.25 -15.58 -12.87
CA LEU A 160 -1.50 -15.31 -14.10
C LEU A 160 -2.39 -14.89 -15.28
N SER A 161 -3.70 -14.90 -15.07
CA SER A 161 -4.69 -14.41 -16.04
C SER A 161 -5.70 -13.52 -15.31
N PRO A 162 -5.28 -12.28 -14.95
CA PRO A 162 -6.17 -11.37 -14.24
C PRO A 162 -7.39 -11.03 -15.09
N GLY A 163 -8.55 -10.99 -14.47
CA GLY A 163 -9.84 -10.83 -15.11
C GLY A 163 -10.79 -9.94 -14.32
N ASN A 164 -12.08 -10.33 -14.27
CA ASN A 164 -13.16 -9.54 -13.66
C ASN A 164 -12.96 -9.23 -12.15
N GLU A 165 -12.18 -10.05 -11.45
CA GLU A 165 -11.85 -9.82 -10.03
C GLU A 165 -11.09 -8.50 -9.82
N GLN A 166 -10.40 -7.99 -10.83
CA GLN A 166 -9.63 -6.75 -10.74
C GLN A 166 -10.53 -5.54 -10.48
N ARG A 167 -11.78 -5.55 -10.96
CA ARG A 167 -12.77 -4.52 -10.60
C ARG A 167 -13.00 -4.45 -9.10
N ASN A 168 -13.10 -5.62 -8.44
CA ASN A 168 -13.32 -5.70 -7.00
C ASN A 168 -12.12 -5.24 -6.18
N PHE A 169 -10.91 -5.30 -6.76
CA PHE A 169 -9.67 -4.92 -6.07
C PHE A 169 -9.33 -3.44 -6.23
N TRP A 170 -9.58 -2.87 -7.40
CA TRP A 170 -8.97 -1.60 -7.77
C TRP A 170 -9.93 -0.52 -8.25
N SER A 171 -11.17 -0.83 -8.64
CA SER A 171 -12.06 0.17 -9.21
C SER A 171 -12.57 1.18 -8.17
N SER A 172 -12.84 2.40 -8.64
CA SER A 172 -13.48 3.46 -7.84
C SER A 172 -14.84 3.02 -7.28
N ALA A 173 -15.62 2.24 -8.05
CA ALA A 173 -16.88 1.69 -7.59
C ALA A 173 -16.69 0.72 -6.40
N ALA A 174 -15.61 -0.07 -6.40
CA ALA A 174 -15.28 -0.97 -5.31
C ALA A 174 -14.85 -0.23 -4.03
N ALA A 175 -14.26 0.96 -4.14
CA ALA A 175 -13.85 1.76 -2.99
C ALA A 175 -15.02 2.13 -2.06
N GLN A 176 -16.26 2.17 -2.59
CA GLN A 176 -17.48 2.51 -1.86
C GLN A 176 -18.42 1.32 -1.64
N ALA A 177 -18.06 0.14 -2.16
CA ALA A 177 -18.92 -1.04 -2.11
C ALA A 177 -18.57 -1.91 -0.89
N PRO A 178 -19.47 -2.02 0.13
CA PRO A 178 -19.23 -2.90 1.28
C PRO A 178 -18.93 -4.34 0.83
N GLY A 179 -17.92 -4.94 1.46
CA GLY A 179 -17.48 -6.29 1.14
C GLY A 179 -16.57 -6.39 -0.10
N SER A 180 -16.25 -5.29 -0.75
CA SER A 180 -15.22 -5.29 -1.79
C SER A 180 -13.84 -5.54 -1.19
N ARG A 181 -12.87 -5.80 -2.05
CA ARG A 181 -11.47 -5.98 -1.65
C ARG A 181 -10.57 -4.80 -2.04
N ASN A 182 -11.18 -3.66 -2.36
CA ASN A 182 -10.46 -2.40 -2.51
C ASN A 182 -10.17 -1.79 -1.13
N TYR A 183 -9.35 -2.51 -0.34
CA TYR A 183 -9.04 -2.17 1.05
C TYR A 183 -8.30 -0.83 1.21
N ALA A 184 -7.66 -0.36 0.16
CA ALA A 184 -6.94 0.92 0.17
C ALA A 184 -7.82 2.11 -0.28
N GLY A 185 -9.07 1.86 -0.70
CA GLY A 185 -9.98 2.91 -1.15
C GLY A 185 -9.53 3.59 -2.45
N ILE A 186 -8.89 2.84 -3.36
CA ILE A 186 -8.45 3.37 -4.65
C ILE A 186 -9.66 3.87 -5.43
N ALA A 187 -9.61 5.15 -5.85
CA ALA A 187 -10.67 5.79 -6.62
C ALA A 187 -10.03 6.74 -7.65
N ASP A 188 -9.52 6.16 -8.73
CA ASP A 188 -8.82 6.88 -9.78
C ASP A 188 -9.37 6.50 -11.16
N PRO A 189 -9.82 7.46 -11.99
CA PRO A 189 -10.36 7.17 -13.31
C PRO A 189 -9.38 6.49 -14.27
N VAL A 190 -8.07 6.70 -14.13
CA VAL A 190 -7.06 6.03 -14.96
C VAL A 190 -6.94 4.57 -14.57
N VAL A 191 -6.97 4.28 -13.25
CA VAL A 191 -7.01 2.91 -12.75
C VAL A 191 -8.28 2.19 -13.25
N ASP A 192 -9.44 2.84 -13.20
CA ASP A 192 -10.70 2.28 -13.73
C ASP A 192 -10.57 1.93 -15.23
N GLU A 193 -10.06 2.85 -16.06
CA GLU A 193 -9.84 2.62 -17.47
C GLU A 193 -8.83 1.49 -17.74
N LEU A 194 -7.74 1.43 -16.99
CA LEU A 194 -6.72 0.37 -17.14
C LEU A 194 -7.29 -1.01 -16.76
N VAL A 195 -8.07 -1.09 -15.68
CA VAL A 195 -8.75 -2.33 -15.28
C VAL A 195 -9.67 -2.84 -16.37
N GLU A 196 -10.53 -1.98 -16.96
CA GLU A 196 -11.42 -2.39 -18.03
C GLU A 196 -10.67 -2.83 -19.29
N ARG A 197 -9.62 -2.10 -19.66
CA ARG A 197 -8.76 -2.47 -20.81
C ARG A 197 -8.03 -3.79 -20.57
N GLN A 198 -7.54 -4.03 -19.33
CA GLN A 198 -6.88 -5.28 -18.96
C GLN A 198 -7.82 -6.48 -19.09
N ILE A 199 -9.07 -6.35 -18.61
CA ILE A 199 -10.09 -7.40 -18.71
C ILE A 199 -10.45 -7.69 -20.17
N ALA A 200 -10.51 -6.66 -21.00
CA ALA A 200 -10.85 -6.76 -22.42
C ALA A 200 -9.64 -7.02 -23.33
N ALA A 201 -8.46 -7.26 -22.77
CA ALA A 201 -7.24 -7.44 -23.57
C ALA A 201 -7.40 -8.60 -24.57
N PRO A 202 -7.12 -8.37 -25.88
CA PRO A 202 -7.36 -9.37 -26.91
C PRO A 202 -6.33 -10.51 -26.94
N ASP A 203 -5.16 -10.28 -26.36
CA ASP A 203 -4.05 -11.22 -26.36
C ASP A 203 -3.17 -11.07 -25.12
N ARG A 204 -2.28 -12.04 -24.90
CA ARG A 204 -1.38 -12.08 -23.73
C ARG A 204 -0.39 -10.90 -23.71
N PRO A 205 0.29 -10.50 -24.78
CA PRO A 205 1.20 -9.35 -24.75
C PRO A 205 0.50 -8.06 -24.30
N THR A 206 -0.71 -7.81 -24.81
CA THR A 206 -1.53 -6.66 -24.40
C THR A 206 -1.97 -6.74 -22.95
N GLN A 207 -2.39 -7.93 -22.49
CA GLN A 207 -2.75 -8.14 -21.08
C GLN A 207 -1.57 -7.89 -20.15
N VAL A 208 -0.39 -8.39 -20.48
CA VAL A 208 0.85 -8.17 -19.71
C VAL A 208 1.16 -6.68 -19.61
N ALA A 209 1.13 -5.96 -20.74
CA ALA A 209 1.44 -4.54 -20.77
C ALA A 209 0.43 -3.71 -19.95
N LEU A 210 -0.87 -4.02 -20.07
CA LEU A 210 -1.93 -3.36 -19.29
C LEU A 210 -1.83 -3.67 -17.78
N THR A 211 -1.46 -4.90 -17.42
CA THR A 211 -1.27 -5.28 -16.01
C THR A 211 -0.05 -4.59 -15.40
N ARG A 212 1.00 -4.38 -16.18
CA ARG A 212 2.19 -3.63 -15.72
C ARG A 212 1.91 -2.13 -15.61
N ALA A 213 1.08 -1.60 -16.50
CA ALA A 213 0.66 -0.20 -16.47
C ALA A 213 -0.30 0.12 -15.31
N LEU A 214 -1.09 -0.87 -14.85
CA LEU A 214 -1.98 -0.78 -13.70
C LEU A 214 -1.19 -0.80 -12.39
#